data_8608cea64fd2eeae3d761c4253958124
#
_entry.id   8608cea64fd2eeae3d761c4253958124
#
_cell.length_a   1.000
_cell.length_b   1.000
_cell.length_c   1.000
_cell.angle_alpha   90.00
_cell.angle_beta   90.00
_cell.angle_gamma   90.00
#
_symmetry.space_group_name_H-M   'P 1'
#
loop_
_entity.id
_entity.type
_entity.pdbx_description
1 polymer ?
#
loop_
_entity_poly.entity_id
_entity_poly.type
_entity_poly.pdbx_seq_one_letter_code
_entity_poly.pdbx_strand_id
1 'polypeptide(L)'
;MENDGETLVKPTLPQRPAHVPADLVRPYPFAARGTMTTAVPRDYFPEIHLGPPVFWVDAMPNSVPGAWVPRRYAELQQIYMDTEHFTSKGRSQFAQMIGETWFPIPGEADPPLHSRYRMVLNPMFSPSRMAKLEERIRQYARELLRELKPRGNCEFVADFAFEFPIRVFLELMGLPQENMAQILSWEHALLRSQSVEPVAAAVKAVTAYLAEHCDDRRREPRDDLLTLVVQAEVEGRKLTENELKGFCFSLFVGGLDTVSTNLSAHFRHLAENPADQQFLRENPDKIPDAIDEMMRAYAAVTTLRVCKQAVEIGGAHMKPGDLVLMPTFLAASDPEVFPNPEVVDLTRKPRHVSFGYGPHLCIGMHLARREMRIAMEEALAILPQFSVAPGAEIMSYCSMAPIGPVALPLVWEV
;
A
#
# COMPACT_ATOMS: atom_id res chain seq x y z
N MET A 1 -53.47 12.00 -18.13
CA MET A 1 -52.13 12.50 -17.85
C MET A 1 -51.28 11.26 -17.70
N GLU A 2 -50.59 10.96 -18.81
CA GLU A 2 -49.76 9.74 -18.96
C GLU A 2 -48.50 9.89 -18.13
N ASN A 3 -48.20 8.83 -17.41
CA ASN A 3 -47.04 8.72 -16.55
C ASN A 3 -45.90 8.19 -17.43
N ASP A 4 -45.03 9.06 -17.90
CA ASP A 4 -43.83 8.69 -18.63
C ASP A 4 -42.88 7.93 -17.67
N GLY A 5 -42.92 6.61 -17.75
CA GLY A 5 -41.96 5.75 -17.07
C GLY A 5 -40.58 5.92 -17.69
N GLU A 6 -39.72 6.71 -17.06
CA GLU A 6 -38.28 6.68 -17.32
C GLU A 6 -37.75 5.28 -17.05
N THR A 7 -37.54 4.57 -18.12
CA THR A 7 -36.83 3.26 -18.07
C THR A 7 -35.36 3.56 -17.72
N LEU A 8 -35.00 3.36 -16.45
CA LEU A 8 -33.60 3.37 -16.02
C LEU A 8 -32.85 2.36 -16.89
N VAL A 9 -32.12 2.86 -17.88
CA VAL A 9 -31.19 2.05 -18.65
C VAL A 9 -30.12 1.54 -17.68
N LYS A 10 -30.21 0.25 -17.32
CA LYS A 10 -29.16 -0.41 -16.56
C LYS A 10 -27.86 -0.23 -17.33
N PRO A 11 -26.78 0.30 -16.72
CA PRO A 11 -25.50 0.38 -17.41
C PRO A 11 -25.12 -1.03 -17.86
N THR A 12 -24.96 -1.21 -19.16
CA THR A 12 -24.43 -2.44 -19.74
C THR A 12 -23.03 -2.62 -19.21
N LEU A 13 -22.79 -3.67 -18.45
CA LEU A 13 -21.43 -4.05 -18.03
C LEU A 13 -20.55 -4.13 -19.28
N PRO A 14 -19.33 -3.56 -19.26
CA PRO A 14 -18.44 -3.66 -20.39
C PRO A 14 -18.20 -5.13 -20.73
N GLN A 15 -18.33 -5.45 -22.03
CA GLN A 15 -18.14 -6.82 -22.49
C GLN A 15 -16.67 -7.21 -22.40
N ARG A 16 -16.41 -8.46 -21.98
CA ARG A 16 -15.08 -9.05 -22.01
C ARG A 16 -14.47 -8.90 -23.41
N PRO A 17 -13.21 -8.46 -23.51
CA PRO A 17 -12.51 -8.37 -24.79
C PRO A 17 -12.46 -9.72 -25.52
N ALA A 18 -12.67 -9.72 -26.85
CA ALA A 18 -12.75 -10.94 -27.64
C ALA A 18 -11.46 -11.80 -27.64
N HIS A 19 -10.32 -11.19 -27.28
CA HIS A 19 -9.04 -11.92 -27.20
C HIS A 19 -8.84 -12.64 -25.87
N VAL A 20 -9.74 -12.45 -24.89
CA VAL A 20 -9.67 -13.12 -23.58
C VAL A 20 -10.43 -14.42 -23.62
N PRO A 21 -9.76 -15.59 -23.52
CA PRO A 21 -10.42 -16.89 -23.51
C PRO A 21 -11.34 -17.09 -22.29
N ALA A 22 -12.48 -17.74 -22.49
CA ALA A 22 -13.45 -17.95 -21.41
C ALA A 22 -12.92 -18.83 -20.27
N ASP A 23 -12.04 -19.75 -20.59
CA ASP A 23 -11.40 -20.67 -19.65
C ASP A 23 -10.34 -20.02 -18.78
N LEU A 24 -9.91 -18.80 -19.09
CA LEU A 24 -9.03 -17.99 -18.23
C LEU A 24 -9.79 -17.04 -17.29
N VAL A 25 -11.11 -16.92 -17.40
CA VAL A 25 -11.90 -16.06 -16.52
C VAL A 25 -12.08 -16.71 -15.15
N ARG A 26 -11.80 -15.97 -14.08
CA ARG A 26 -11.94 -16.45 -12.70
C ARG A 26 -12.61 -15.38 -11.80
N PRO A 27 -13.37 -15.82 -10.79
CA PRO A 27 -13.81 -14.93 -9.73
C PRO A 27 -12.61 -14.38 -8.96
N TYR A 28 -12.70 -13.10 -8.57
CA TYR A 28 -11.62 -12.42 -7.83
C TYR A 28 -12.24 -11.44 -6.84
N PRO A 29 -12.25 -11.76 -5.55
CA PRO A 29 -12.97 -10.97 -4.54
C PRO A 29 -12.32 -9.61 -4.26
N PHE A 30 -11.06 -9.42 -4.67
CA PHE A 30 -10.27 -8.21 -4.39
C PHE A 30 -10.39 -7.13 -5.47
N ALA A 31 -11.21 -7.31 -6.50
CA ALA A 31 -11.33 -6.37 -7.61
C ALA A 31 -12.09 -5.09 -7.24
N ALA A 32 -13.08 -5.18 -6.36
CA ALA A 32 -13.90 -4.04 -5.97
C ALA A 32 -13.18 -3.13 -4.97
N ARG A 33 -13.42 -1.81 -5.10
CA ARG A 33 -12.84 -0.82 -4.17
C ARG A 33 -13.70 -0.71 -2.90
N GLY A 34 -13.06 -0.61 -1.74
CA GLY A 34 -13.75 -0.39 -0.47
C GLY A 34 -14.62 -1.55 0.03
N THR A 35 -14.48 -2.74 -0.55
CA THR A 35 -15.15 -3.94 -0.05
C THR A 35 -14.59 -4.32 1.31
N MET A 36 -15.47 -4.64 2.26
CA MET A 36 -15.12 -5.12 3.59
C MET A 36 -15.73 -6.50 3.82
N THR A 37 -15.04 -7.34 4.59
CA THR A 37 -15.47 -8.69 4.95
C THR A 37 -14.97 -9.09 6.33
N THR A 38 -15.71 -9.95 7.01
CA THR A 38 -15.25 -10.64 8.23
C THR A 38 -14.39 -11.87 7.90
N ALA A 39 -14.51 -12.41 6.68
CA ALA A 39 -13.63 -13.48 6.23
C ALA A 39 -12.17 -13.01 6.20
N VAL A 40 -11.25 -13.89 6.56
CA VAL A 40 -9.82 -13.60 6.48
C VAL A 40 -9.41 -13.59 5.00
N PRO A 41 -8.86 -12.48 4.46
CA PRO A 41 -8.54 -12.40 3.04
C PRO A 41 -7.65 -13.55 2.53
N ARG A 42 -6.77 -14.07 3.38
CA ARG A 42 -5.88 -15.19 3.05
C ARG A 42 -6.61 -16.51 2.78
N ASP A 43 -7.82 -16.68 3.29
CA ASP A 43 -8.61 -17.90 3.10
C ASP A 43 -9.01 -18.13 1.62
N TYR A 44 -9.02 -17.05 0.81
CA TYR A 44 -9.28 -17.13 -0.63
C TYR A 44 -8.06 -17.59 -1.46
N PHE A 45 -6.83 -17.49 -0.93
CA PHE A 45 -5.62 -17.72 -1.72
C PHE A 45 -5.45 -19.16 -2.21
N PRO A 46 -5.71 -20.20 -1.39
CA PRO A 46 -5.59 -21.59 -1.86
C PRO A 46 -6.43 -21.90 -3.09
N GLU A 47 -7.69 -21.44 -3.13
CA GLU A 47 -8.58 -21.65 -4.27
C GLU A 47 -8.07 -20.89 -5.51
N ILE A 48 -7.62 -19.64 -5.37
CA ILE A 48 -7.05 -18.88 -6.47
C ILE A 48 -5.80 -19.57 -7.02
N HIS A 49 -4.99 -20.20 -6.16
CA HIS A 49 -3.78 -20.93 -6.57
C HIS A 49 -4.06 -22.25 -7.30
N LEU A 50 -5.29 -22.75 -7.35
CA LEU A 50 -5.68 -23.88 -8.21
C LEU A 50 -5.87 -23.45 -9.68
N GLY A 51 -6.00 -22.16 -9.96
CA GLY A 51 -6.25 -21.62 -11.30
C GLY A 51 -5.02 -21.57 -12.21
N PRO A 52 -5.14 -20.99 -13.43
CA PRO A 52 -4.02 -20.75 -14.33
C PRO A 52 -3.02 -19.73 -13.76
N PRO A 53 -1.75 -19.72 -14.22
CA PRO A 53 -0.72 -18.81 -13.71
C PRO A 53 -1.11 -17.34 -13.81
N VAL A 54 -1.81 -16.99 -14.89
CA VAL A 54 -2.40 -15.67 -15.15
C VAL A 54 -3.85 -15.89 -15.56
N PHE A 55 -4.76 -15.16 -14.95
CA PHE A 55 -6.20 -15.25 -15.23
C PHE A 55 -6.82 -13.86 -15.47
N TRP A 56 -8.01 -13.85 -16.05
CA TRP A 56 -8.78 -12.64 -16.29
C TRP A 56 -9.89 -12.47 -15.26
N VAL A 57 -10.07 -11.23 -14.81
CA VAL A 57 -11.18 -10.80 -13.96
C VAL A 57 -12.11 -9.91 -14.76
N ASP A 58 -13.36 -10.31 -14.92
CA ASP A 58 -14.38 -9.51 -15.59
C ASP A 58 -14.87 -8.36 -14.70
N ALA A 59 -15.29 -7.28 -15.35
CA ALA A 59 -16.02 -6.18 -14.70
C ALA A 59 -15.31 -5.54 -13.51
N MET A 60 -14.26 -4.80 -13.79
CA MET A 60 -13.59 -3.93 -12.82
C MET A 60 -14.43 -2.69 -12.50
N PRO A 61 -14.22 -2.03 -11.33
CA PRO A 61 -14.84 -0.73 -11.03
C PRO A 61 -14.59 0.32 -12.14
N ASN A 62 -15.45 1.35 -12.17
CA ASN A 62 -15.35 2.46 -13.13
C ASN A 62 -15.49 2.05 -14.61
N SER A 63 -16.34 1.08 -14.91
CA SER A 63 -16.61 0.61 -16.27
C SER A 63 -15.39 0.07 -17.02
N VAL A 64 -14.36 -0.38 -16.31
CA VAL A 64 -13.23 -1.07 -16.91
C VAL A 64 -13.66 -2.49 -17.29
N PRO A 65 -13.39 -2.97 -18.54
CA PRO A 65 -13.86 -4.28 -19.01
C PRO A 65 -13.36 -5.46 -18.18
N GLY A 66 -12.21 -5.32 -17.54
CA GLY A 66 -11.58 -6.33 -16.73
C GLY A 66 -10.08 -6.10 -16.62
N ALA A 67 -9.37 -7.06 -16.04
CA ALA A 67 -7.92 -7.02 -15.92
C ALA A 67 -7.31 -8.42 -15.84
N TRP A 68 -6.08 -8.56 -16.28
CA TRP A 68 -5.24 -9.72 -16.05
C TRP A 68 -4.71 -9.73 -14.63
N VAL A 69 -4.59 -10.93 -14.04
CA VAL A 69 -4.07 -11.12 -12.68
C VAL A 69 -3.03 -12.23 -12.69
N PRO A 70 -1.73 -11.93 -12.60
CA PRO A 70 -0.71 -12.92 -12.33
C PRO A 70 -0.79 -13.36 -10.87
N ARG A 71 -1.04 -14.65 -10.62
CA ARG A 71 -1.09 -15.19 -9.26
C ARG A 71 0.23 -15.77 -8.78
N ARG A 72 1.12 -16.14 -9.71
CA ARG A 72 2.40 -16.75 -9.39
C ARG A 72 3.50 -15.70 -9.21
N TYR A 73 4.46 -16.07 -8.42
CA TYR A 73 5.64 -15.26 -8.13
C TYR A 73 6.46 -14.95 -9.39
N ALA A 74 6.67 -15.95 -10.25
CA ALA A 74 7.49 -15.83 -11.46
C ALA A 74 6.87 -14.84 -12.48
N GLU A 75 5.58 -15.00 -12.80
CA GLU A 75 4.88 -14.14 -13.75
C GLU A 75 4.77 -12.70 -13.23
N LEU A 76 4.52 -12.54 -11.92
CA LEU A 76 4.49 -11.22 -11.32
C LEU A 76 5.85 -10.53 -11.41
N GLN A 77 6.95 -11.21 -11.10
CA GLN A 77 8.30 -10.66 -11.28
C GLN A 77 8.61 -10.34 -12.74
N GLN A 78 8.24 -11.23 -13.66
CA GLN A 78 8.42 -11.02 -15.09
C GLN A 78 7.77 -9.70 -15.54
N ILE A 79 6.49 -9.49 -15.17
CA ILE A 79 5.75 -8.27 -15.53
C ILE A 79 6.37 -7.03 -14.89
N TYR A 80 6.84 -7.09 -13.64
CA TYR A 80 7.52 -5.96 -12.99
C TYR A 80 8.81 -5.54 -13.70
N MET A 81 9.54 -6.49 -14.26
CA MET A 81 10.81 -6.24 -14.96
C MET A 81 10.63 -5.83 -16.42
N ASP A 82 9.51 -6.20 -17.03
CA ASP A 82 9.27 -6.00 -18.45
C ASP A 82 8.74 -4.58 -18.72
N THR A 83 9.67 -3.64 -18.83
CA THR A 83 9.35 -2.25 -19.17
C THR A 83 9.18 -2.01 -20.68
N GLU A 84 9.40 -3.01 -21.51
CA GLU A 84 9.13 -2.99 -22.93
C GLU A 84 7.64 -3.18 -23.23
N HIS A 85 7.01 -4.19 -22.61
CA HIS A 85 5.62 -4.51 -22.86
C HIS A 85 4.65 -3.85 -21.87
N PHE A 86 5.11 -3.40 -20.71
CA PHE A 86 4.26 -2.81 -19.68
C PHE A 86 4.67 -1.39 -19.29
N THR A 87 3.67 -0.58 -18.97
CA THR A 87 3.87 0.78 -18.46
C THR A 87 3.18 0.98 -17.10
N SER A 88 3.76 1.87 -16.31
CA SER A 88 3.13 2.38 -15.08
C SER A 88 2.33 3.67 -15.31
N LYS A 89 2.38 4.24 -16.51
CA LYS A 89 1.70 5.51 -16.83
C LYS A 89 0.17 5.35 -16.90
N GLY A 90 -0.54 6.39 -16.47
CA GLY A 90 -2.00 6.49 -16.64
C GLY A 90 -2.81 5.53 -15.77
N ARG A 91 -2.20 4.96 -14.72
CA ARG A 91 -2.89 4.05 -13.79
C ARG A 91 -3.71 4.76 -12.72
N SER A 92 -3.43 6.03 -12.43
CA SER A 92 -4.26 6.85 -11.54
C SER A 92 -4.93 7.98 -12.32
N GLN A 93 -6.05 8.45 -11.80
CA GLN A 93 -6.83 9.55 -12.39
C GLN A 93 -6.90 10.77 -11.45
N PHE A 94 -6.02 10.84 -10.45
CA PHE A 94 -6.10 11.87 -9.42
C PHE A 94 -6.08 13.29 -9.99
N ALA A 95 -5.13 13.60 -10.86
CA ALA A 95 -5.04 14.92 -11.49
C ALA A 95 -6.26 15.24 -12.38
N GLN A 96 -6.69 14.26 -13.16
CA GLN A 96 -7.84 14.42 -14.06
C GLN A 96 -9.15 14.70 -13.29
N MET A 97 -9.32 14.10 -12.10
CA MET A 97 -10.49 14.35 -11.23
C MET A 97 -10.64 15.82 -10.83
N ILE A 98 -9.52 16.57 -10.84
CA ILE A 98 -9.50 18.01 -10.50
C ILE A 98 -9.20 18.91 -11.70
N GLY A 99 -9.23 18.35 -12.93
CA GLY A 99 -8.98 19.09 -14.18
C GLY A 99 -7.51 19.45 -14.43
N GLU A 100 -6.56 18.75 -13.80
CA GLU A 100 -5.11 18.96 -13.94
C GLU A 100 -4.45 17.84 -14.74
N THR A 101 -3.16 18.01 -15.10
CA THR A 101 -2.43 17.12 -16.03
C THR A 101 -1.15 16.51 -15.44
N TRP A 102 -0.84 16.77 -14.15
CA TRP A 102 0.28 16.11 -13.48
C TRP A 102 0.00 14.62 -13.24
N PHE A 103 1.02 13.86 -12.93
CA PHE A 103 0.90 12.44 -12.55
C PHE A 103 1.85 12.12 -11.38
N PRO A 104 1.52 11.12 -10.54
CA PRO A 104 2.36 10.73 -9.41
C PRO A 104 3.73 10.22 -9.87
N ILE A 105 4.80 10.94 -9.56
CA ILE A 105 6.18 10.56 -9.88
C ILE A 105 6.98 10.25 -8.61
N PRO A 106 7.90 9.26 -8.66
CA PRO A 106 8.32 8.45 -9.81
C PRO A 106 7.36 7.30 -10.15
N GLY A 107 6.30 7.07 -9.36
CA GLY A 107 5.44 5.89 -9.43
C GLY A 107 4.79 5.64 -10.80
N GLU A 108 4.41 6.67 -11.54
CA GLU A 108 3.80 6.59 -12.87
C GLU A 108 4.73 7.02 -14.02
N ALA A 109 6.02 7.05 -13.79
CA ALA A 109 7.00 7.24 -14.84
C ALA A 109 7.60 5.89 -15.26
N ASP A 110 7.94 5.73 -16.55
CA ASP A 110 8.71 4.59 -17.04
C ASP A 110 10.20 4.94 -17.19
N PRO A 111 11.11 3.94 -17.17
CA PRO A 111 12.49 4.17 -17.58
C PRO A 111 12.59 4.73 -19.02
N PRO A 112 13.56 5.63 -19.32
CA PRO A 112 14.62 6.09 -18.43
C PRO A 112 14.22 7.23 -17.48
N LEU A 113 13.09 7.89 -17.70
CA LEU A 113 12.64 9.05 -16.90
C LEU A 113 12.42 8.67 -15.43
N HIS A 114 11.81 7.51 -15.17
CA HIS A 114 11.65 6.95 -13.83
C HIS A 114 12.99 6.93 -13.06
N SER A 115 14.05 6.43 -13.68
CA SER A 115 15.36 6.31 -13.03
C SER A 115 15.95 7.68 -12.66
N ARG A 116 15.71 8.69 -13.48
CA ARG A 116 16.14 10.07 -13.21
C ARG A 116 15.43 10.66 -12.01
N TYR A 117 14.11 10.45 -11.90
CA TYR A 117 13.35 10.88 -10.73
C TYR A 117 13.74 10.10 -9.46
N ARG A 118 14.02 8.78 -9.59
CA ARG A 118 14.51 7.97 -8.46
C ARG A 118 15.85 8.49 -7.92
N MET A 119 16.75 8.97 -8.77
CA MET A 119 18.03 9.55 -8.33
C MET A 119 17.86 10.75 -7.39
N VAL A 120 16.78 11.52 -7.53
CA VAL A 120 16.46 12.63 -6.62
C VAL A 120 16.13 12.12 -5.20
N LEU A 121 15.33 11.05 -5.11
CA LEU A 121 14.79 10.57 -3.83
C LEU A 121 15.67 9.52 -3.14
N ASN A 122 16.38 8.68 -3.89
CA ASN A 122 17.15 7.56 -3.33
C ASN A 122 18.10 7.96 -2.17
N PRO A 123 18.82 9.10 -2.22
CA PRO A 123 19.69 9.52 -1.11
C PRO A 123 18.93 9.70 0.22
N MET A 124 17.70 10.20 0.15
CA MET A 124 16.86 10.44 1.35
C MET A 124 16.33 9.16 1.98
N PHE A 125 16.12 8.13 1.16
CA PHE A 125 15.62 6.82 1.61
C PHE A 125 16.75 5.78 1.77
N SER A 126 18.02 6.22 1.75
CA SER A 126 19.15 5.32 1.99
C SER A 126 19.12 4.72 3.41
N PRO A 127 19.62 3.48 3.61
CA PRO A 127 19.66 2.86 4.93
C PRO A 127 20.36 3.72 6.00
N SER A 128 21.42 4.43 5.62
CA SER A 128 22.18 5.32 6.52
C SER A 128 21.38 6.55 6.94
N ARG A 129 20.59 7.14 6.03
CA ARG A 129 19.72 8.27 6.35
C ARG A 129 18.57 7.82 7.25
N MET A 130 17.94 6.70 6.93
CA MET A 130 16.87 6.13 7.73
C MET A 130 17.34 5.73 9.15
N ALA A 131 18.59 5.31 9.29
CA ALA A 131 19.17 5.02 10.60
C ALA A 131 19.22 6.24 11.52
N LYS A 132 19.39 7.46 10.98
CA LYS A 132 19.39 8.71 11.77
C LYS A 132 18.02 9.04 12.37
N LEU A 133 16.96 8.54 11.78
CA LEU A 133 15.59 8.74 12.27
C LEU A 133 15.19 7.73 13.35
N GLU A 134 15.99 6.68 13.59
CA GLU A 134 15.60 5.55 14.45
C GLU A 134 15.20 5.97 15.85
N GLU A 135 15.98 6.84 16.51
CA GLU A 135 15.68 7.27 17.88
C GLU A 135 14.36 8.08 17.92
N ARG A 136 14.13 8.93 16.91
CA ARG A 136 12.90 9.73 16.82
C ARG A 136 11.68 8.84 16.57
N ILE A 137 11.81 7.86 15.65
CA ILE A 137 10.77 6.86 15.40
C ILE A 137 10.46 6.08 16.68
N ARG A 138 11.49 5.65 17.41
CA ARG A 138 11.35 4.93 18.68
C ARG A 138 10.67 5.76 19.75
N GLN A 139 10.98 7.06 19.82
CA GLN A 139 10.32 7.99 20.73
C GLN A 139 8.81 8.06 20.44
N TYR A 140 8.38 8.21 19.20
CA TYR A 140 6.97 8.24 18.84
C TYR A 140 6.25 6.95 19.23
N ALA A 141 6.85 5.78 18.95
CA ALA A 141 6.26 4.51 19.38
C ALA A 141 6.10 4.43 20.89
N ARG A 142 7.14 4.80 21.66
CA ARG A 142 7.12 4.79 23.13
C ARG A 142 6.09 5.74 23.74
N GLU A 143 5.94 6.92 23.19
CA GLU A 143 4.97 7.92 23.65
C GLU A 143 3.55 7.33 23.54
N LEU A 144 3.16 6.87 22.36
CA LEU A 144 1.85 6.29 22.13
C LEU A 144 1.58 5.05 22.99
N LEU A 145 2.51 4.11 23.04
CA LEU A 145 2.33 2.87 23.80
C LEU A 145 2.26 3.09 25.32
N ARG A 146 2.98 4.10 25.85
CA ARG A 146 2.90 4.47 27.28
C ARG A 146 1.57 5.10 27.65
N GLU A 147 0.95 5.83 26.72
CA GLU A 147 -0.41 6.36 26.91
C GLU A 147 -1.47 5.25 26.86
N LEU A 148 -1.27 4.23 26.04
CA LEU A 148 -2.21 3.10 25.91
C LEU A 148 -2.11 2.11 27.07
N LYS A 149 -0.89 1.83 27.56
CA LYS A 149 -0.65 0.80 28.58
C LYS A 149 -1.60 0.84 29.78
N PRO A 150 -1.83 1.98 30.45
CA PRO A 150 -2.68 2.05 31.64
C PRO A 150 -4.19 1.89 31.35
N ARG A 151 -4.60 1.92 30.07
CA ARG A 151 -6.01 1.77 29.69
C ARG A 151 -6.47 0.32 29.75
N GLY A 152 -5.56 -0.68 29.63
CA GLY A 152 -5.90 -2.10 29.57
C GLY A 152 -6.53 -2.53 28.24
N ASN A 153 -6.75 -1.59 27.33
CA ASN A 153 -7.33 -1.82 26.00
C ASN A 153 -7.01 -0.68 25.05
N CYS A 154 -7.16 -0.94 23.75
CA CYS A 154 -7.16 0.10 22.71
C CYS A 154 -7.88 -0.37 21.44
N GLU A 155 -8.25 0.57 20.58
CA GLU A 155 -8.50 0.30 19.15
C GLU A 155 -7.17 0.49 18.42
N PHE A 156 -6.42 -0.60 18.24
CA PHE A 156 -5.02 -0.55 17.81
C PHE A 156 -4.83 0.12 16.44
N VAL A 157 -5.80 -0.03 15.52
CA VAL A 157 -5.69 0.59 14.19
C VAL A 157 -5.69 2.11 14.30
N ALA A 158 -6.66 2.71 15.00
CA ALA A 158 -6.75 4.16 15.15
C ALA A 158 -5.75 4.72 16.18
N ASP A 159 -5.62 4.05 17.35
CA ASP A 159 -4.85 4.58 18.47
C ASP A 159 -3.32 4.44 18.26
N PHE A 160 -2.88 3.54 17.38
CA PHE A 160 -1.45 3.30 17.15
C PHE A 160 -1.06 3.12 15.68
N ALA A 161 -1.68 2.17 14.98
CA ALA A 161 -1.17 1.74 13.66
C ALA A 161 -1.26 2.83 12.59
N PHE A 162 -2.24 3.73 12.67
CA PHE A 162 -2.31 4.92 11.81
C PHE A 162 -1.50 6.08 12.37
N GLU A 163 -1.63 6.37 13.66
CA GLU A 163 -1.00 7.57 14.24
C GLU A 163 0.53 7.50 14.19
N PHE A 164 1.11 6.35 14.51
CA PHE A 164 2.56 6.19 14.59
C PHE A 164 3.28 6.44 13.24
N PRO A 165 2.93 5.78 12.12
CA PRO A 165 3.59 6.01 10.83
C PRO A 165 3.36 7.43 10.29
N ILE A 166 2.21 8.04 10.59
CA ILE A 166 1.93 9.41 10.16
C ILE A 166 2.82 10.41 10.88
N ARG A 167 3.08 10.24 12.17
CA ARG A 167 4.06 11.07 12.88
C ARG A 167 5.45 10.99 12.24
N VAL A 168 5.87 9.78 11.85
CA VAL A 168 7.15 9.56 11.16
C VAL A 168 7.15 10.20 9.77
N PHE A 169 6.06 10.08 9.04
CA PHE A 169 5.90 10.69 7.72
C PHE A 169 5.97 12.22 7.80
N LEU A 170 5.25 12.83 8.73
CA LEU A 170 5.28 14.29 8.95
C LEU A 170 6.69 14.79 9.29
N GLU A 171 7.40 14.07 10.14
CA GLU A 171 8.82 14.37 10.47
C GLU A 171 9.70 14.31 9.22
N LEU A 172 9.59 13.23 8.42
CA LEU A 172 10.37 13.04 7.19
C LEU A 172 10.10 14.14 6.15
N MET A 173 8.83 14.51 6.00
CA MET A 173 8.41 15.56 5.07
C MET A 173 8.72 16.98 5.60
N GLY A 174 8.98 17.14 6.89
CA GLY A 174 9.11 18.43 7.55
C GLY A 174 7.78 19.17 7.72
N LEU A 175 6.68 18.42 7.83
CA LEU A 175 5.33 18.95 8.00
C LEU A 175 4.95 19.07 9.48
N PRO A 176 4.08 20.04 9.85
CA PRO A 176 3.64 20.24 11.23
C PRO A 176 2.87 19.03 11.78
N GLN A 177 3.21 18.58 13.00
CA GLN A 177 2.54 17.44 13.66
C GLN A 177 1.07 17.74 14.03
N GLU A 178 0.73 18.99 14.27
CA GLU A 178 -0.63 19.47 14.57
C GLU A 178 -1.62 19.23 13.42
N ASN A 179 -1.12 19.03 12.19
CA ASN A 179 -1.97 18.77 11.03
C ASN A 179 -2.34 17.29 10.85
N MET A 180 -1.92 16.42 11.77
CA MET A 180 -2.11 14.95 11.67
C MET A 180 -3.57 14.56 11.46
N ALA A 181 -4.51 15.11 12.22
CA ALA A 181 -5.94 14.79 12.08
C ALA A 181 -6.50 15.13 10.69
N GLN A 182 -6.06 16.25 10.12
CA GLN A 182 -6.46 16.67 8.78
C GLN A 182 -5.87 15.74 7.71
N ILE A 183 -4.60 15.36 7.85
CA ILE A 183 -3.91 14.44 6.93
C ILE A 183 -4.56 13.07 6.93
N LEU A 184 -4.91 12.53 8.11
CA LEU A 184 -5.70 11.30 8.24
C LEU A 184 -7.05 11.39 7.53
N SER A 185 -7.75 12.51 7.65
CA SER A 185 -9.03 12.72 6.96
C SER A 185 -8.88 12.68 5.43
N TRP A 186 -7.83 13.30 4.90
CA TRP A 186 -7.55 13.26 3.46
C TRP A 186 -7.12 11.88 2.97
N GLU A 187 -6.28 11.20 3.72
CA GLU A 187 -5.85 9.83 3.43
C GLU A 187 -7.05 8.89 3.35
N HIS A 188 -7.93 8.92 4.36
CA HIS A 188 -9.15 8.13 4.38
C HIS A 188 -10.04 8.42 3.15
N ALA A 189 -10.22 9.70 2.80
CA ALA A 189 -11.00 10.07 1.62
C ALA A 189 -10.36 9.57 0.32
N LEU A 190 -9.03 9.66 0.18
CA LEU A 190 -8.30 9.23 -1.01
C LEU A 190 -8.35 7.72 -1.23
N LEU A 191 -8.21 6.92 -0.16
CA LEU A 191 -7.98 5.49 -0.27
C LEU A 191 -9.21 4.63 0.03
N ARG A 192 -10.16 5.13 0.84
CA ARG A 192 -11.29 4.36 1.34
C ARG A 192 -12.64 4.81 0.78
N SER A 193 -12.75 6.02 0.19
CA SER A 193 -14.02 6.48 -0.37
C SER A 193 -14.39 5.69 -1.63
N GLN A 194 -15.69 5.39 -1.74
CA GLN A 194 -16.27 4.74 -2.91
C GLN A 194 -16.80 5.74 -3.96
N SER A 195 -16.93 7.02 -3.61
CA SER A 195 -17.41 8.07 -4.50
C SER A 195 -16.30 9.01 -4.96
N VAL A 196 -16.48 9.60 -6.13
CA VAL A 196 -15.48 10.45 -6.79
C VAL A 196 -15.31 11.79 -6.09
N GLU A 197 -16.41 12.40 -5.63
CA GLU A 197 -16.41 13.75 -5.07
C GLU A 197 -15.51 13.91 -3.84
N PRO A 198 -15.56 13.04 -2.80
CA PRO A 198 -14.65 13.12 -1.66
C PRO A 198 -13.19 12.90 -2.07
N VAL A 199 -12.94 11.99 -3.03
CA VAL A 199 -11.58 11.75 -3.54
C VAL A 199 -11.06 13.01 -4.23
N ALA A 200 -11.82 13.63 -5.13
CA ALA A 200 -11.44 14.85 -5.83
C ALA A 200 -11.21 16.02 -4.86
N ALA A 201 -12.07 16.17 -3.85
CA ALA A 201 -11.91 17.19 -2.81
C ALA A 201 -10.60 16.97 -2.02
N ALA A 202 -10.29 15.73 -1.64
CA ALA A 202 -9.05 15.39 -0.94
C ALA A 202 -7.82 15.61 -1.82
N VAL A 203 -7.85 15.22 -3.11
CA VAL A 203 -6.75 15.50 -4.06
C VAL A 203 -6.46 17.00 -4.12
N LYS A 204 -7.51 17.83 -4.27
CA LYS A 204 -7.37 19.29 -4.32
C LYS A 204 -6.80 19.86 -3.03
N ALA A 205 -7.28 19.40 -1.87
CA ALA A 205 -6.82 19.86 -0.57
C ALA A 205 -5.36 19.48 -0.32
N VAL A 206 -4.98 18.23 -0.57
CA VAL A 206 -3.60 17.72 -0.40
C VAL A 206 -2.64 18.46 -1.33
N THR A 207 -2.99 18.65 -2.60
CA THR A 207 -2.10 19.36 -3.55
C THR A 207 -1.91 20.82 -3.18
N ALA A 208 -2.97 21.51 -2.71
CA ALA A 208 -2.87 22.88 -2.24
C ALA A 208 -1.99 23.00 -0.97
N TYR A 209 -2.21 22.12 0.00
CA TYR A 209 -1.43 22.04 1.24
C TYR A 209 0.06 21.82 0.97
N LEU A 210 0.37 20.83 0.13
CA LEU A 210 1.77 20.53 -0.22
C LEU A 210 2.43 21.66 -1.02
N ALA A 211 1.68 22.34 -1.91
CA ALA A 211 2.19 23.51 -2.64
C ALA A 211 2.56 24.65 -1.71
N GLU A 212 1.73 24.98 -0.70
CA GLU A 212 2.03 26.01 0.32
C GLU A 212 3.35 25.69 1.04
N HIS A 213 3.52 24.44 1.48
CA HIS A 213 4.76 24.01 2.15
C HIS A 213 5.97 23.99 1.22
N CYS A 214 5.80 23.68 -0.07
CA CYS A 214 6.87 23.82 -1.06
C CYS A 214 7.30 25.28 -1.24
N ASP A 215 6.36 26.22 -1.27
CA ASP A 215 6.66 27.67 -1.33
C ASP A 215 7.38 28.16 -0.09
N ASP A 216 7.03 27.64 1.08
CA ASP A 216 7.75 27.90 2.32
C ASP A 216 9.20 27.41 2.22
N ARG A 217 9.44 26.18 1.72
CA ARG A 217 10.80 25.62 1.53
C ARG A 217 11.62 26.31 0.43
N ARG A 218 11.00 26.96 -0.52
CA ARG A 218 11.70 27.84 -1.50
C ARG A 218 12.26 29.08 -0.82
N ARG A 219 11.55 29.62 0.16
CA ARG A 219 11.96 30.81 0.92
C ARG A 219 12.93 30.46 2.05
N GLU A 220 12.64 29.38 2.76
CA GLU A 220 13.40 28.93 3.94
C GLU A 220 13.69 27.42 3.86
N PRO A 221 14.81 27.03 3.23
CA PRO A 221 15.20 25.62 3.15
C PRO A 221 15.48 25.01 4.53
N ARG A 222 15.07 23.73 4.72
CA ARG A 222 15.28 22.94 5.95
C ARG A 222 15.88 21.57 5.61
N ASP A 223 16.31 20.82 6.62
CA ASP A 223 16.81 19.44 6.43
C ASP A 223 15.64 18.45 6.37
N ASP A 224 14.78 18.58 5.35
CA ASP A 224 13.59 17.75 5.15
C ASP A 224 13.44 17.33 3.67
N LEU A 225 12.51 16.40 3.44
CA LEU A 225 12.27 15.84 2.11
C LEU A 225 11.65 16.87 1.16
N LEU A 226 10.79 17.77 1.65
CA LEU A 226 10.22 18.83 0.82
C LEU A 226 11.28 19.78 0.28
N THR A 227 12.25 20.19 1.11
CA THR A 227 13.37 21.00 0.67
C THR A 227 14.18 20.32 -0.42
N LEU A 228 14.47 19.01 -0.25
CA LEU A 228 15.19 18.23 -1.26
C LEU A 228 14.44 18.23 -2.59
N VAL A 229 13.13 17.98 -2.58
CA VAL A 229 12.33 17.91 -3.82
C VAL A 229 12.23 19.31 -4.47
N VAL A 230 12.04 20.37 -3.69
CA VAL A 230 11.97 21.75 -4.19
C VAL A 230 13.30 22.20 -4.83
N GLN A 231 14.43 21.75 -4.27
CA GLN A 231 15.76 22.08 -4.79
C GLN A 231 16.24 21.14 -5.89
N ALA A 232 15.53 20.03 -6.13
CA ALA A 232 15.93 19.00 -7.07
C ALA A 232 16.09 19.49 -8.49
N GLU A 233 17.04 18.89 -9.18
CA GLU A 233 17.27 19.08 -10.61
C GLU A 233 17.23 17.74 -11.32
N VAL A 234 16.54 17.72 -12.46
CA VAL A 234 16.49 16.58 -13.35
C VAL A 234 16.92 17.05 -14.74
N GLU A 235 17.94 16.41 -15.30
CA GLU A 235 18.53 16.78 -16.60
C GLU A 235 19.03 18.24 -16.66
N GLY A 236 19.59 18.75 -15.55
CA GLY A 236 20.15 20.10 -15.45
C GLY A 236 19.13 21.23 -15.35
N ARG A 237 17.85 20.91 -15.14
CA ARG A 237 16.79 21.90 -14.89
C ARG A 237 16.05 21.60 -13.59
N LYS A 238 15.50 22.63 -12.98
CA LYS A 238 14.56 22.51 -11.85
C LYS A 238 13.31 21.73 -12.25
N LEU A 239 12.68 21.08 -11.28
CA LEU A 239 11.36 20.46 -11.48
C LEU A 239 10.33 21.53 -11.86
N THR A 240 9.46 21.22 -12.81
CA THR A 240 8.27 22.01 -13.11
C THR A 240 7.26 21.92 -11.96
N GLU A 241 6.31 22.83 -11.89
CA GLU A 241 5.25 22.80 -10.87
C GLU A 241 4.45 21.47 -10.93
N ASN A 242 4.17 20.95 -12.11
CA ASN A 242 3.50 19.66 -12.28
C ASN A 242 4.36 18.48 -11.78
N GLU A 243 5.67 18.50 -12.04
CA GLU A 243 6.58 17.48 -11.51
C GLU A 243 6.68 17.57 -9.98
N LEU A 244 6.81 18.77 -9.44
CA LEU A 244 6.87 18.98 -7.99
C LEU A 244 5.58 18.49 -7.31
N LYS A 245 4.41 18.85 -7.86
CA LYS A 245 3.11 18.40 -7.40
C LYS A 245 3.01 16.87 -7.44
N GLY A 246 3.40 16.26 -8.56
CA GLY A 246 3.41 14.80 -8.73
C GLY A 246 4.34 14.08 -7.75
N PHE A 247 5.53 14.62 -7.47
CA PHE A 247 6.44 14.08 -6.45
C PHE A 247 5.83 14.13 -5.05
N CYS A 248 5.41 15.30 -4.62
CA CYS A 248 4.89 15.50 -3.27
C CYS A 248 3.62 14.65 -3.04
N PHE A 249 2.71 14.60 -4.03
CA PHE A 249 1.51 13.78 -3.95
C PHE A 249 1.82 12.28 -3.92
N SER A 250 2.80 11.82 -4.72
CA SER A 250 3.22 10.41 -4.71
C SER A 250 3.82 9.99 -3.36
N LEU A 251 4.62 10.85 -2.74
CA LEU A 251 5.18 10.62 -1.40
C LEU A 251 4.07 10.59 -0.34
N PHE A 252 3.10 11.48 -0.45
CA PHE A 252 1.95 11.54 0.44
C PHE A 252 1.15 10.22 0.41
N VAL A 253 0.67 9.81 -0.77
CA VAL A 253 -0.13 8.58 -0.92
C VAL A 253 0.66 7.32 -0.55
N GLY A 254 1.95 7.27 -0.92
CA GLY A 254 2.78 6.08 -0.68
C GLY A 254 3.24 5.90 0.76
N GLY A 255 3.24 6.98 1.57
CA GLY A 255 3.83 6.98 2.92
C GLY A 255 2.85 6.78 4.07
N LEU A 256 1.54 6.81 3.83
CA LEU A 256 0.56 6.85 4.92
C LEU A 256 -0.06 5.47 5.27
N ASP A 257 -0.76 4.84 4.33
CA ASP A 257 -1.62 3.68 4.62
C ASP A 257 -0.90 2.33 4.67
N THR A 258 0.17 2.17 3.90
CA THR A 258 0.79 0.84 3.71
C THR A 258 1.45 0.29 4.98
N VAL A 259 2.14 1.12 5.75
CA VAL A 259 2.76 0.70 7.03
C VAL A 259 1.67 0.44 8.07
N SER A 260 0.66 1.33 8.14
CA SER A 260 -0.48 1.20 9.05
C SER A 260 -1.24 -0.12 8.85
N THR A 261 -1.54 -0.45 7.59
CA THR A 261 -2.21 -1.71 7.24
C THR A 261 -1.38 -2.93 7.61
N ASN A 262 -0.06 -2.93 7.32
CA ASN A 262 0.80 -4.05 7.69
C ASN A 262 0.96 -4.18 9.21
N LEU A 263 1.13 -3.09 9.95
CA LEU A 263 1.15 -3.11 11.42
C LEU A 263 -0.13 -3.71 11.97
N SER A 264 -1.29 -3.29 11.47
CA SER A 264 -2.58 -3.83 11.89
C SER A 264 -2.68 -5.35 11.69
N ALA A 265 -2.21 -5.85 10.53
CA ALA A 265 -2.21 -7.28 10.24
C ALA A 265 -1.19 -8.06 11.11
N HIS A 266 0.00 -7.50 11.33
CA HIS A 266 1.04 -8.13 12.16
C HIS A 266 0.60 -8.21 13.64
N PHE A 267 0.00 -7.14 14.17
CA PHE A 267 -0.47 -7.15 15.55
C PHE A 267 -1.74 -7.99 15.75
N ARG A 268 -2.61 -8.10 14.73
CA ARG A 268 -3.68 -9.09 14.71
C ARG A 268 -3.11 -10.50 14.83
N HIS A 269 -2.09 -10.82 14.01
CA HIS A 269 -1.42 -12.13 14.09
C HIS A 269 -0.91 -12.41 15.50
N LEU A 270 -0.18 -11.48 16.12
CA LEU A 270 0.36 -11.65 17.47
C LEU A 270 -0.73 -11.78 18.54
N ALA A 271 -1.85 -11.05 18.39
CA ALA A 271 -2.97 -11.10 19.31
C ALA A 271 -3.74 -12.43 19.22
N GLU A 272 -3.79 -13.05 18.04
CA GLU A 272 -4.42 -14.34 17.78
C GLU A 272 -3.47 -15.53 18.05
N ASN A 273 -2.13 -15.29 18.14
CA ASN A 273 -1.08 -16.32 18.32
C ASN A 273 -0.19 -15.99 19.52
N PRO A 274 -0.62 -16.29 20.76
CA PRO A 274 0.12 -15.96 21.99
C PRO A 274 1.53 -16.58 22.04
N ALA A 275 1.73 -17.75 21.44
CA ALA A 275 3.02 -18.43 21.39
C ALA A 275 4.03 -17.64 20.55
N ASP A 276 3.62 -17.06 19.42
CA ASP A 276 4.47 -16.23 18.57
C ASP A 276 4.79 -14.89 19.26
N GLN A 277 3.81 -14.33 19.97
CA GLN A 277 4.02 -13.13 20.78
C GLN A 277 5.06 -13.39 21.90
N GLN A 278 4.97 -14.52 22.60
CA GLN A 278 5.92 -14.92 23.63
C GLN A 278 7.31 -15.20 23.04
N PHE A 279 7.37 -15.92 21.91
CA PHE A 279 8.62 -16.20 21.22
C PHE A 279 9.40 -14.91 20.90
N LEU A 280 8.72 -13.87 20.38
CA LEU A 280 9.37 -12.61 20.02
C LEU A 280 9.76 -11.77 21.26
N ARG A 281 9.04 -11.90 22.40
CA ARG A 281 9.46 -11.29 23.67
C ARG A 281 10.75 -11.89 24.19
N GLU A 282 10.88 -13.21 24.08
CA GLU A 282 12.06 -13.95 24.53
C GLU A 282 13.25 -13.83 23.57
N ASN A 283 12.97 -13.56 22.29
CA ASN A 283 13.96 -13.52 21.22
C ASN A 283 13.85 -12.21 20.39
N PRO A 284 14.13 -11.04 20.97
CA PRO A 284 13.96 -9.76 20.26
C PRO A 284 14.88 -9.61 19.04
N ASP A 285 16.01 -10.35 18.99
CA ASP A 285 16.90 -10.44 17.83
C ASP A 285 16.25 -11.10 16.60
N LYS A 286 15.15 -11.82 16.78
CA LYS A 286 14.37 -12.45 15.70
C LYS A 286 13.31 -11.53 15.11
N ILE A 287 13.01 -10.39 15.72
CA ILE A 287 11.99 -9.46 15.22
C ILE A 287 12.23 -9.04 13.77
N PRO A 288 13.47 -8.71 13.32
CA PRO A 288 13.69 -8.37 11.92
C PRO A 288 13.31 -9.48 10.93
N ASP A 289 13.67 -10.74 11.21
CA ASP A 289 13.32 -11.91 10.39
C ASP A 289 11.79 -12.15 10.41
N ALA A 290 11.16 -12.01 11.58
CA ALA A 290 9.73 -12.14 11.77
C ALA A 290 8.95 -11.07 10.98
N ILE A 291 9.43 -9.83 10.93
CA ILE A 291 8.83 -8.77 10.10
C ILE A 291 8.83 -9.16 8.62
N ASP A 292 9.94 -9.68 8.08
CA ASP A 292 10.00 -10.09 6.68
C ASP A 292 9.04 -11.27 6.40
N GLU A 293 8.90 -12.24 7.32
CA GLU A 293 7.89 -13.29 7.16
C GLU A 293 6.45 -12.76 7.28
N MET A 294 6.17 -11.89 8.23
CA MET A 294 4.84 -11.28 8.32
C MET A 294 4.54 -10.39 7.11
N MET A 295 5.52 -9.67 6.57
CA MET A 295 5.39 -8.94 5.30
C MET A 295 5.06 -9.89 4.14
N ARG A 296 5.61 -11.10 4.11
CA ARG A 296 5.24 -12.13 3.14
C ARG A 296 3.80 -12.60 3.38
N ALA A 297 3.51 -13.03 4.58
CA ALA A 297 2.24 -13.67 4.92
C ALA A 297 1.04 -12.72 4.82
N TYR A 298 1.26 -11.44 5.13
CA TYR A 298 0.24 -10.38 5.15
C TYR A 298 0.51 -9.30 4.10
N ALA A 299 1.19 -9.65 2.99
CA ALA A 299 1.35 -8.73 1.88
C ALA A 299 0.01 -8.12 1.48
N ALA A 300 -0.06 -6.80 1.38
CA ALA A 300 -1.33 -6.09 1.36
C ALA A 300 -1.61 -5.35 0.04
N VAL A 301 -0.60 -5.16 -0.82
CA VAL A 301 -0.66 -4.17 -1.90
C VAL A 301 -0.93 -4.84 -3.24
N THR A 302 -1.85 -4.23 -4.01
CA THR A 302 -2.02 -4.46 -5.44
C THR A 302 -1.54 -3.23 -6.19
N THR A 303 -0.56 -3.38 -7.08
CA THR A 303 -0.17 -2.34 -8.02
C THR A 303 -0.79 -2.61 -9.40
N LEU A 304 -0.65 -1.65 -10.32
CA LEU A 304 -1.23 -1.73 -11.65
C LEU A 304 -0.15 -1.60 -12.72
N ARG A 305 -0.38 -2.27 -13.87
CA ARG A 305 0.32 -2.00 -15.12
C ARG A 305 -0.68 -1.89 -16.25
N VAL A 306 -0.28 -1.23 -17.32
CA VAL A 306 -1.00 -1.23 -18.59
C VAL A 306 -0.10 -1.91 -19.62
N CYS A 307 -0.65 -2.88 -20.33
CA CYS A 307 0.03 -3.49 -21.46
C CYS A 307 0.13 -2.46 -22.60
N LYS A 308 1.34 -2.21 -23.13
CA LYS A 308 1.57 -1.27 -24.24
C LYS A 308 1.96 -1.94 -25.54
N GLN A 309 2.43 -3.18 -25.48
CA GLN A 309 2.73 -4.03 -26.64
C GLN A 309 2.21 -5.44 -26.36
N ALA A 310 1.75 -6.13 -27.41
CA ALA A 310 1.20 -7.49 -27.27
C ALA A 310 2.29 -8.45 -26.75
N VAL A 311 1.95 -9.24 -25.75
CA VAL A 311 2.85 -10.21 -25.12
C VAL A 311 2.08 -11.41 -24.59
N GLU A 312 2.73 -12.56 -24.52
CA GLU A 312 2.20 -13.76 -23.89
C GLU A 312 2.96 -14.04 -22.58
N ILE A 313 2.22 -14.15 -21.48
CA ILE A 313 2.77 -14.47 -20.15
C ILE A 313 1.85 -15.48 -19.46
N GLY A 314 2.40 -16.62 -19.02
CA GLY A 314 1.64 -17.65 -18.30
C GLY A 314 0.43 -18.18 -19.05
N GLY A 315 0.48 -18.21 -20.39
CA GLY A 315 -0.61 -18.61 -21.29
C GLY A 315 -1.66 -17.52 -21.55
N ALA A 316 -1.50 -16.32 -21.00
CA ALA A 316 -2.36 -15.18 -21.25
C ALA A 316 -1.82 -14.33 -22.40
N HIS A 317 -2.61 -14.15 -23.48
CA HIS A 317 -2.28 -13.25 -24.59
C HIS A 317 -2.78 -11.84 -24.29
N MET A 318 -1.91 -10.98 -23.75
CA MET A 318 -2.22 -9.60 -23.39
C MET A 318 -2.08 -8.70 -24.60
N LYS A 319 -2.95 -7.70 -24.73
CA LYS A 319 -2.97 -6.72 -25.82
C LYS A 319 -2.77 -5.30 -25.32
N PRO A 320 -2.29 -4.38 -26.18
CA PRO A 320 -2.19 -2.98 -25.83
C PRO A 320 -3.50 -2.42 -25.27
N GLY A 321 -3.42 -1.76 -24.12
CA GLY A 321 -4.55 -1.23 -23.37
C GLY A 321 -5.09 -2.15 -22.27
N ASP A 322 -4.74 -3.43 -22.24
CA ASP A 322 -5.14 -4.33 -21.17
C ASP A 322 -4.54 -3.88 -19.83
N LEU A 323 -5.37 -3.88 -18.79
CA LEU A 323 -4.91 -3.69 -17.42
C LEU A 323 -4.37 -5.00 -16.84
N VAL A 324 -3.35 -4.86 -16.00
CA VAL A 324 -2.79 -5.96 -15.21
C VAL A 324 -2.77 -5.54 -13.75
N LEU A 325 -3.54 -6.25 -12.93
CA LEU A 325 -3.47 -6.15 -11.47
C LEU A 325 -2.28 -6.96 -10.98
N MET A 326 -1.47 -6.37 -10.14
CA MET A 326 -0.25 -6.97 -9.61
C MET A 326 -0.37 -7.20 -8.09
N PRO A 327 -1.17 -8.23 -7.65
CA PRO A 327 -1.39 -8.49 -6.23
C PRO A 327 -0.17 -9.15 -5.62
N THR A 328 0.57 -8.40 -4.80
CA THR A 328 1.78 -8.92 -4.14
C THR A 328 1.47 -10.09 -3.19
N PHE A 329 0.27 -10.10 -2.62
CA PHE A 329 -0.17 -11.14 -1.68
C PHE A 329 -0.36 -12.51 -2.34
N LEU A 330 -0.82 -12.59 -3.59
CA LEU A 330 -0.90 -13.88 -4.29
C LEU A 330 0.50 -14.43 -4.56
N ALA A 331 1.40 -13.61 -5.09
CA ALA A 331 2.78 -14.04 -5.34
C ALA A 331 3.53 -14.40 -4.03
N ALA A 332 3.24 -13.68 -2.95
CA ALA A 332 3.83 -13.97 -1.63
C ALA A 332 3.25 -15.22 -0.96
N SER A 333 2.14 -15.74 -1.47
CA SER A 333 1.53 -17.02 -1.04
C SER A 333 1.61 -18.12 -2.09
N ASP A 334 2.49 -17.98 -3.10
CA ASP A 334 2.70 -18.97 -4.14
C ASP A 334 3.31 -20.27 -3.57
N PRO A 335 2.60 -21.41 -3.59
CA PRO A 335 3.08 -22.66 -3.02
C PRO A 335 4.27 -23.26 -3.77
N GLU A 336 4.55 -22.82 -5.00
CA GLU A 336 5.72 -23.25 -5.75
C GLU A 336 7.02 -22.57 -5.25
N VAL A 337 6.90 -21.44 -4.54
CA VAL A 337 8.03 -20.69 -4.00
C VAL A 337 8.09 -20.80 -2.48
N PHE A 338 6.95 -20.81 -1.83
CA PHE A 338 6.84 -20.83 -0.36
C PHE A 338 6.10 -22.10 0.08
N PRO A 339 6.80 -23.15 0.52
CA PRO A 339 6.17 -24.33 1.11
C PRO A 339 5.27 -23.96 2.29
N ASN A 340 4.04 -24.51 2.32
CA ASN A 340 3.02 -24.21 3.33
C ASN A 340 2.83 -22.68 3.49
N PRO A 341 2.42 -21.97 2.41
CA PRO A 341 2.41 -20.51 2.41
C PRO A 341 1.39 -19.91 3.39
N GLU A 342 0.39 -20.70 3.82
CA GLU A 342 -0.61 -20.36 4.82
C GLU A 342 -0.04 -20.32 6.24
N VAL A 343 1.10 -20.98 6.48
CA VAL A 343 1.77 -20.97 7.79
C VAL A 343 2.66 -19.74 7.90
N VAL A 344 2.52 -18.99 8.99
CA VAL A 344 3.45 -17.93 9.38
C VAL A 344 4.57 -18.58 10.19
N ASP A 345 5.74 -18.69 9.59
CA ASP A 345 6.94 -19.24 10.24
C ASP A 345 7.92 -18.10 10.53
N LEU A 346 7.94 -17.61 11.75
CA LEU A 346 8.76 -16.47 12.18
C LEU A 346 10.28 -16.71 12.03
N THR A 347 10.69 -17.93 11.69
CA THR A 347 12.10 -18.28 11.41
C THR A 347 12.40 -18.32 9.92
N ARG A 348 11.39 -18.23 9.08
CA ARG A 348 11.53 -18.17 7.62
C ARG A 348 12.23 -16.86 7.21
N LYS A 349 13.14 -16.97 6.25
CA LYS A 349 13.81 -15.80 5.62
C LYS A 349 13.35 -15.66 4.18
N PRO A 350 12.14 -15.17 3.94
CA PRO A 350 11.53 -15.17 2.63
C PRO A 350 12.13 -14.07 1.75
N ARG A 351 12.29 -14.37 0.45
CA ARG A 351 12.49 -13.36 -0.59
C ARG A 351 11.14 -12.96 -1.14
N HIS A 352 10.39 -12.14 -0.38
CA HIS A 352 9.04 -11.73 -0.74
C HIS A 352 9.01 -10.53 -1.70
N VAL A 353 7.87 -10.33 -2.36
CA VAL A 353 7.62 -9.23 -3.30
C VAL A 353 6.65 -8.17 -2.75
N SER A 354 6.45 -8.12 -1.44
CA SER A 354 5.48 -7.21 -0.80
C SER A 354 5.85 -5.72 -0.98
N PHE A 355 7.13 -5.44 -1.25
CA PHE A 355 7.60 -4.11 -1.65
C PHE A 355 7.62 -3.89 -3.16
N GLY A 356 6.97 -4.75 -3.95
CA GLY A 356 7.11 -4.79 -5.40
C GLY A 356 8.44 -5.40 -5.86
N TYR A 357 8.80 -5.20 -7.13
CA TYR A 357 10.01 -5.73 -7.73
C TYR A 357 10.50 -4.85 -8.88
N GLY A 358 11.77 -4.99 -9.28
CA GLY A 358 12.35 -4.31 -10.44
C GLY A 358 12.49 -2.79 -10.27
N PRO A 359 12.36 -2.02 -11.36
CA PRO A 359 12.59 -0.57 -11.33
C PRO A 359 11.74 0.17 -10.30
N HIS A 360 10.50 -0.26 -10.10
CA HIS A 360 9.55 0.34 -9.18
C HIS A 360 9.57 -0.28 -7.76
N LEU A 361 10.64 -1.00 -7.37
CA LEU A 361 10.82 -1.47 -6.00
C LEU A 361 10.60 -0.30 -5.03
N CYS A 362 9.83 -0.54 -3.96
CA CYS A 362 9.44 0.48 -2.99
C CYS A 362 10.65 1.29 -2.49
N ILE A 363 10.59 2.60 -2.64
CA ILE A 363 11.65 3.49 -2.18
C ILE A 363 11.72 3.55 -0.66
N GLY A 364 10.56 3.46 0.00
CA GLY A 364 10.42 3.52 1.46
C GLY A 364 10.69 2.21 2.19
N MET A 365 11.11 1.13 1.51
CA MET A 365 11.20 -0.20 2.14
C MET A 365 12.11 -0.26 3.38
N HIS A 366 13.18 0.54 3.42
CA HIS A 366 14.08 0.60 4.57
C HIS A 366 13.46 1.34 5.75
N LEU A 367 12.67 2.38 5.47
CA LEU A 367 11.90 3.09 6.47
C LEU A 367 10.79 2.19 7.04
N ALA A 368 9.96 1.61 6.16
CA ALA A 368 8.85 0.75 6.55
C ALA A 368 9.28 -0.44 7.42
N ARG A 369 10.36 -1.14 7.03
CA ARG A 369 10.92 -2.21 7.88
C ARG A 369 11.38 -1.71 9.24
N ARG A 370 11.96 -0.52 9.30
CA ARG A 370 12.41 0.10 10.55
C ARG A 370 11.24 0.49 11.44
N GLU A 371 10.22 1.10 10.87
CA GLU A 371 9.00 1.46 11.60
C GLU A 371 8.33 0.21 12.18
N MET A 372 8.09 -0.82 11.37
CA MET A 372 7.45 -2.06 11.82
C MET A 372 8.30 -2.78 12.89
N ARG A 373 9.63 -2.81 12.72
CA ARG A 373 10.54 -3.39 13.71
C ARG A 373 10.47 -2.64 15.05
N ILE A 374 10.59 -1.32 15.02
CA ILE A 374 10.56 -0.49 16.23
C ILE A 374 9.19 -0.58 16.91
N ALA A 375 8.09 -0.50 16.15
CA ALA A 375 6.75 -0.66 16.71
C ALA A 375 6.61 -1.99 17.45
N MET A 376 7.10 -3.07 16.88
CA MET A 376 7.05 -4.40 17.49
C MET A 376 7.95 -4.53 18.71
N GLU A 377 9.20 -4.08 18.62
CA GLU A 377 10.16 -4.06 19.74
C GLU A 377 9.58 -3.31 20.95
N GLU A 378 9.06 -2.09 20.73
CA GLU A 378 8.54 -1.25 21.80
C GLU A 378 7.20 -1.75 22.35
N ALA A 379 6.30 -2.25 21.50
CA ALA A 379 5.03 -2.79 21.97
C ALA A 379 5.22 -4.05 22.81
N LEU A 380 6.08 -4.98 22.36
CA LEU A 380 6.39 -6.19 23.13
C LEU A 380 7.12 -5.88 24.43
N ALA A 381 7.89 -4.79 24.52
CA ALA A 381 8.56 -4.38 25.75
C ALA A 381 7.65 -3.63 26.73
N ILE A 382 6.70 -2.83 26.22
CA ILE A 382 5.89 -1.89 27.02
C ILE A 382 4.56 -2.52 27.43
N LEU A 383 3.81 -3.11 26.47
CA LEU A 383 2.51 -3.69 26.74
C LEU A 383 2.67 -5.08 27.36
N PRO A 384 1.80 -5.48 28.30
CA PRO A 384 1.65 -6.88 28.70
C PRO A 384 1.28 -7.77 27.52
N GLN A 385 1.12 -9.07 27.74
CA GLN A 385 0.54 -9.96 26.74
C GLN A 385 -0.86 -9.47 26.38
N PHE A 386 -1.10 -9.25 25.08
CA PHE A 386 -2.35 -8.73 24.56
C PHE A 386 -3.06 -9.77 23.69
N SER A 387 -4.37 -9.65 23.58
CA SER A 387 -5.22 -10.48 22.74
C SER A 387 -6.29 -9.64 22.07
N VAL A 388 -6.97 -10.20 21.06
CA VAL A 388 -8.18 -9.60 20.52
C VAL A 388 -9.26 -9.58 21.59
N ALA A 389 -10.00 -8.47 21.70
CA ALA A 389 -11.06 -8.31 22.69
C ALA A 389 -12.11 -9.44 22.54
N PRO A 390 -12.58 -10.06 23.65
CA PRO A 390 -13.53 -11.16 23.59
C PRO A 390 -14.81 -10.78 22.82
N GLY A 391 -15.19 -11.62 21.84
CA GLY A 391 -16.40 -11.42 21.03
C GLY A 391 -16.28 -10.37 19.92
N ALA A 392 -15.09 -9.78 19.71
CA ALA A 392 -14.89 -8.84 18.62
C ALA A 392 -14.80 -9.57 17.26
N GLU A 393 -15.57 -9.08 16.29
CA GLU A 393 -15.44 -9.48 14.89
C GLU A 393 -14.49 -8.52 14.17
N ILE A 394 -13.41 -9.04 13.58
CA ILE A 394 -12.43 -8.23 12.87
C ILE A 394 -12.84 -8.12 11.40
N MET A 395 -13.34 -6.93 11.03
CA MET A 395 -13.55 -6.57 9.64
C MET A 395 -12.23 -6.28 8.97
N SER A 396 -12.06 -6.76 7.73
CA SER A 396 -10.89 -6.46 6.89
C SER A 396 -11.33 -5.84 5.57
N TYR A 397 -10.53 -4.90 5.06
CA TYR A 397 -10.64 -4.50 3.67
C TYR A 397 -10.22 -5.66 2.77
N CYS A 398 -11.06 -5.93 1.76
CA CYS A 398 -10.84 -6.92 0.73
C CYS A 398 -11.00 -6.21 -0.61
N SER A 399 -10.00 -5.46 -1.05
CA SER A 399 -10.11 -4.55 -2.19
C SER A 399 -8.77 -4.33 -2.90
N MET A 400 -8.78 -3.55 -3.97
CA MET A 400 -7.54 -3.08 -4.65
C MET A 400 -6.71 -2.10 -3.81
N ALA A 401 -7.27 -1.50 -2.76
CA ALA A 401 -6.53 -0.79 -1.71
C ALA A 401 -5.79 -1.82 -0.83
N PRO A 402 -4.86 -1.41 0.04
CA PRO A 402 -4.19 -2.34 0.92
C PRO A 402 -5.17 -3.20 1.70
N ILE A 403 -4.89 -4.51 1.72
CA ILE A 403 -5.71 -5.52 2.40
C ILE A 403 -5.29 -5.59 3.86
N GLY A 404 -6.21 -5.37 4.80
CA GLY A 404 -5.91 -5.46 6.22
C GLY A 404 -7.08 -5.13 7.12
N PRO A 405 -6.94 -5.29 8.45
CA PRO A 405 -7.98 -4.97 9.41
C PRO A 405 -8.46 -3.52 9.31
N VAL A 406 -9.77 -3.32 9.40
CA VAL A 406 -10.40 -1.99 9.51
C VAL A 406 -10.30 -1.46 10.93
N ALA A 407 -10.46 -2.36 11.89
CA ALA A 407 -10.35 -2.11 13.32
C ALA A 407 -9.74 -3.33 14.01
N LEU A 408 -8.99 -3.11 15.08
CA LEU A 408 -8.37 -4.17 15.86
C LEU A 408 -8.46 -3.84 17.36
N PRO A 409 -9.58 -4.17 18.02
CA PRO A 409 -9.71 -3.97 19.45
C PRO A 409 -8.82 -4.97 20.21
N LEU A 410 -7.83 -4.46 20.91
CA LEU A 410 -6.91 -5.22 21.75
C LEU A 410 -7.18 -5.00 23.23
N VAL A 411 -6.94 -6.04 24.04
CA VAL A 411 -7.04 -6.01 25.51
C VAL A 411 -5.82 -6.66 26.13
N TRP A 412 -5.45 -6.20 27.35
CA TRP A 412 -4.38 -6.76 28.19
C TRP A 412 -4.65 -6.50 29.66
N GLU A 413 -3.96 -7.23 30.54
CA GLU A 413 -4.00 -7.01 31.98
C GLU A 413 -3.21 -5.76 32.39
N VAL A 414 -3.72 -4.95 33.35
CA VAL A 414 -3.09 -3.72 33.84
C VAL A 414 -2.45 -3.97 35.21
#